data_122f23bcc30b8cd64e8d8691d5561df7
#
_entry.id   122f23bcc30b8cd64e8d8691d5561df7
#
_cell.length_a   1.000
_cell.length_b   1.000
_cell.length_c   1.000
_cell.angle_alpha   90.00
_cell.angle_beta   90.00
_cell.angle_gamma   90.00
#
_symmetry.space_group_name_H-M   'P 1'
#
loop_
_entity.id
_entity.type
_entity.pdbx_description
1 polymer ?
#
loop_
_entity_poly.entity_id
_entity_poly.type
_entity_poly.pdbx_seq_one_letter_code
_entity_poly.pdbx_strand_id
1 'polypeptide(L)'
;MSVRCLYLDLDGTLLGRGASLLHDGEGAVSLDGVRAIQACLRAGVEVVLMSGRRRAQVAEDARLLGGDSYIFEAGACLVLGGEEHWLTGDLQPGELTIAEQIEASGAPALLLSHYEGRLEYHEPWHVRREVSHLFRGLVDAFEVDRLLVAHGHEGLRLVDNGV
;
A
#
# COMPACT_ATOMS: atom_id res chain seq x y z
N MET A 1 -6.42 -26.28 15.81
CA MET A 1 -5.60 -25.52 14.86
C MET A 1 -5.04 -24.31 15.58
N SER A 2 -3.72 -24.07 15.55
CA SER A 2 -3.10 -22.87 16.11
C SER A 2 -2.84 -21.86 14.97
N VAL A 3 -3.20 -20.60 15.15
CA VAL A 3 -2.80 -19.51 14.26
C VAL A 3 -1.30 -19.31 14.39
N ARG A 4 -0.56 -19.28 13.30
CA ARG A 4 0.90 -19.08 13.29
C ARG A 4 1.31 -17.74 12.69
N CYS A 5 0.48 -17.18 11.84
CA CYS A 5 0.72 -15.91 11.17
C CYS A 5 -0.57 -15.09 11.10
N LEU A 6 -0.45 -13.80 11.29
CA LEU A 6 -1.53 -12.80 11.15
C LEU A 6 -1.09 -11.73 10.16
N TYR A 7 -1.82 -11.58 9.06
CA TYR A 7 -1.69 -10.44 8.17
C TYR A 7 -2.57 -9.32 8.70
N LEU A 8 -1.97 -8.16 8.93
CA LEU A 8 -2.62 -7.07 9.64
C LEU A 8 -2.47 -5.76 8.86
N ASP A 9 -3.61 -5.20 8.46
CA ASP A 9 -3.64 -3.87 7.88
C ASP A 9 -3.37 -2.79 8.93
N LEU A 10 -2.84 -1.66 8.50
CA LEU A 10 -2.44 -0.56 9.36
C LEU A 10 -3.55 0.49 9.51
N ASP A 11 -3.85 1.20 8.44
CA ASP A 11 -4.68 2.41 8.50
C ASP A 11 -6.16 2.07 8.63
N GLY A 12 -6.78 2.47 9.74
CA GLY A 12 -8.18 2.13 10.04
C GLY A 12 -8.39 0.74 10.64
N THR A 13 -7.32 -0.05 10.81
CA THR A 13 -7.37 -1.39 11.44
C THR A 13 -6.55 -1.41 12.72
N LEU A 14 -5.22 -1.41 12.62
CA LEU A 14 -4.33 -1.35 13.78
C LEU A 14 -4.17 0.09 14.29
N LEU A 15 -4.13 1.04 13.38
CA LEU A 15 -3.96 2.46 13.65
C LEU A 15 -5.32 3.15 13.58
N GLY A 16 -5.67 3.84 14.66
CA GLY A 16 -6.86 4.66 14.73
C GLY A 16 -6.68 6.04 14.11
N ARG A 17 -7.49 6.99 14.55
CA ARG A 17 -7.53 8.34 14.01
C ARG A 17 -6.16 9.01 14.04
N GLY A 18 -5.78 9.63 12.93
CA GLY A 18 -4.47 10.26 12.76
C GLY A 18 -3.31 9.29 12.57
N ALA A 19 -3.60 8.06 12.14
CA ALA A 19 -2.63 6.98 11.97
C ALA A 19 -1.87 6.67 13.28
N SER A 20 -2.58 6.67 14.39
CA SER A 20 -2.00 6.49 15.73
C SER A 20 -2.32 5.11 16.30
N LEU A 21 -1.29 4.40 16.78
CA LEU A 21 -1.43 3.15 17.51
C LEU A 21 -2.08 3.34 18.90
N LEU A 22 -2.13 4.58 19.39
CA LEU A 22 -2.62 4.93 20.73
C LEU A 22 -4.01 5.56 20.73
N HIS A 23 -4.69 5.56 19.58
CA HIS A 23 -6.04 6.08 19.44
C HIS A 23 -6.92 5.05 18.71
N ASP A 24 -8.19 5.03 19.06
CA ASP A 24 -9.20 4.27 18.32
C ASP A 24 -9.71 5.03 17.07
N GLY A 25 -10.67 4.45 16.37
CA GLY A 25 -11.26 5.06 15.17
C GLY A 25 -11.99 6.38 15.43
N GLU A 26 -12.45 6.61 16.66
CA GLU A 26 -13.12 7.85 17.08
C GLU A 26 -12.14 8.93 17.58
N GLY A 27 -10.89 8.53 17.82
CA GLY A 27 -9.82 9.41 18.28
C GLY A 27 -9.67 9.46 19.80
N ALA A 28 -10.34 8.58 20.55
CA ALA A 28 -10.11 8.41 21.97
C ALA A 28 -8.81 7.62 22.23
N VAL A 29 -8.13 7.91 23.35
CA VAL A 29 -6.92 7.16 23.72
C VAL A 29 -7.30 5.71 24.01
N SER A 30 -6.68 4.78 23.28
CA SER A 30 -6.84 3.33 23.43
C SER A 30 -5.49 2.63 23.32
N LEU A 31 -5.35 1.52 24.08
CA LEU A 31 -4.20 0.62 23.99
C LEU A 31 -4.57 -0.73 23.37
N ASP A 32 -5.71 -0.84 22.74
CA ASP A 32 -6.20 -2.14 22.23
C ASP A 32 -5.32 -2.67 21.09
N GLY A 33 -4.84 -1.81 20.18
CA GLY A 33 -3.86 -2.17 19.16
C GLY A 33 -2.55 -2.69 19.79
N VAL A 34 -2.04 -1.99 20.80
CA VAL A 34 -0.83 -2.41 21.54
C VAL A 34 -1.04 -3.75 22.20
N ARG A 35 -2.19 -3.96 22.87
CA ARG A 35 -2.54 -5.23 23.54
C ARG A 35 -2.67 -6.38 22.54
N ALA A 36 -3.25 -6.12 21.36
CA ALA A 36 -3.37 -7.11 20.30
C ALA A 36 -1.99 -7.59 19.81
N ILE A 37 -1.09 -6.65 19.49
CA ILE A 37 0.30 -6.98 19.11
C ILE A 37 1.01 -7.75 20.23
N GLN A 38 0.89 -7.29 21.48
CA GLN A 38 1.48 -8.00 22.64
C GLN A 38 0.95 -9.43 22.75
N ALA A 39 -0.33 -9.65 22.52
CA ALA A 39 -0.92 -10.98 22.59
C ALA A 39 -0.37 -11.90 21.49
N CYS A 40 -0.21 -11.39 20.26
CA CYS A 40 0.40 -12.13 19.15
C CYS A 40 1.84 -12.54 19.49
N LEU A 41 2.66 -11.58 19.92
CA LEU A 41 4.05 -11.82 20.28
C LEU A 41 4.19 -12.87 21.40
N ARG A 42 3.35 -12.78 22.45
CA ARG A 42 3.34 -13.78 23.55
C ARG A 42 2.90 -15.17 23.10
N ALA A 43 2.05 -15.24 22.10
CA ALA A 43 1.57 -16.51 21.55
C ALA A 43 2.51 -17.10 20.48
N GLY A 44 3.61 -16.42 20.14
CA GLY A 44 4.51 -16.82 19.06
C GLY A 44 3.84 -16.74 17.67
N VAL A 45 2.85 -15.85 17.52
CA VAL A 45 2.20 -15.59 16.24
C VAL A 45 3.01 -14.52 15.51
N GLU A 46 3.44 -14.83 14.31
CA GLU A 46 4.08 -13.87 13.41
C GLU A 46 3.06 -12.83 12.95
N VAL A 47 3.41 -11.56 13.01
CA VAL A 47 2.59 -10.45 12.51
C VAL A 47 3.24 -9.87 11.27
N VAL A 48 2.57 -10.00 10.13
CA VAL A 48 2.97 -9.43 8.84
C VAL A 48 2.11 -8.20 8.59
N LEU A 49 2.72 -7.03 8.61
CA LEU A 49 2.01 -5.79 8.29
C LEU A 49 1.70 -5.71 6.81
N MET A 50 0.48 -5.28 6.47
CA MET A 50 0.03 -5.09 5.10
C MET A 50 -0.53 -3.69 4.94
N SER A 51 -0.02 -2.89 3.99
CA SER A 51 -0.45 -1.51 3.86
C SER A 51 -0.30 -0.98 2.44
N GLY A 52 -1.12 0.02 2.10
CA GLY A 52 -0.94 0.86 0.92
C GLY A 52 0.23 1.84 1.01
N ARG A 53 0.88 1.96 2.16
CA ARG A 53 2.01 2.85 2.41
C ARG A 53 3.25 2.42 1.61
N ARG A 54 4.19 3.35 1.45
CA ARG A 54 5.52 3.10 0.84
C ARG A 54 6.34 2.14 1.70
N ARG A 55 7.25 1.41 1.06
CA ARG A 55 8.19 0.48 1.71
C ARG A 55 8.82 1.06 2.98
N ALA A 56 9.44 2.24 2.87
CA ALA A 56 10.16 2.84 4.00
C ALA A 56 9.27 3.06 5.23
N GLN A 57 7.99 3.39 5.04
CA GLN A 57 7.06 3.57 6.16
C GLN A 57 6.67 2.22 6.77
N VAL A 58 6.25 1.25 5.95
CA VAL A 58 5.82 -0.07 6.46
C VAL A 58 6.98 -0.83 7.12
N ALA A 59 8.17 -0.74 6.56
CA ALA A 59 9.38 -1.35 7.13
C ALA A 59 9.69 -0.80 8.53
N GLU A 60 9.60 0.52 8.72
CA GLU A 60 9.81 1.14 10.03
C GLU A 60 8.68 0.79 11.01
N ASP A 61 7.43 0.75 10.55
CA ASP A 61 6.29 0.33 11.37
C ASP A 61 6.46 -1.14 11.81
N ALA A 62 6.84 -2.05 10.90
CA ALA A 62 7.11 -3.45 11.21
C ALA A 62 8.24 -3.59 12.23
N ARG A 63 9.35 -2.90 12.03
CA ARG A 63 10.49 -2.90 12.95
C ARG A 63 10.10 -2.42 14.34
N LEU A 64 9.30 -1.34 14.45
CA LEU A 64 8.81 -0.82 15.73
C LEU A 64 7.91 -1.81 16.47
N LEU A 65 7.16 -2.62 15.74
CA LEU A 65 6.27 -3.64 16.28
C LEU A 65 6.97 -4.99 16.52
N GLY A 66 8.29 -5.07 16.27
CA GLY A 66 9.10 -6.26 16.51
C GLY A 66 9.06 -7.30 15.39
N GLY A 67 8.60 -6.91 14.19
CA GLY A 67 8.56 -7.74 12.99
C GLY A 67 9.60 -7.31 11.94
N ASP A 68 9.86 -8.20 10.98
CA ASP A 68 10.73 -8.00 9.82
C ASP A 68 10.05 -8.38 8.49
N SER A 69 8.80 -8.81 8.59
CA SER A 69 7.98 -9.26 7.46
C SER A 69 6.84 -8.27 7.23
N TYR A 70 6.67 -7.84 6.00
CA TYR A 70 5.64 -6.84 5.64
C TYR A 70 5.28 -6.88 4.16
N ILE A 71 4.13 -6.30 3.84
CA ILE A 71 3.62 -6.10 2.48
C ILE A 71 3.39 -4.60 2.29
N PHE A 72 3.94 -4.03 1.23
CA PHE A 72 3.83 -2.61 0.96
C PHE A 72 3.16 -2.32 -0.39
N GLU A 73 2.74 -1.07 -0.56
CA GLU A 73 2.06 -0.55 -1.75
C GLU A 73 0.92 -1.46 -2.22
N ALA A 74 0.00 -1.78 -1.27
CA ALA A 74 -1.23 -2.52 -1.51
C ALA A 74 -1.03 -3.93 -2.10
N GLY A 75 0.03 -4.62 -1.70
CA GLY A 75 0.28 -6.00 -2.14
C GLY A 75 1.31 -6.13 -3.25
N ALA A 76 1.97 -5.04 -3.64
CA ALA A 76 2.92 -5.06 -4.74
C ALA A 76 4.18 -5.89 -4.46
N CYS A 77 4.65 -5.87 -3.22
CA CYS A 77 5.78 -6.69 -2.79
C CYS A 77 5.59 -7.18 -1.36
N LEU A 78 5.87 -8.46 -1.17
CA LEU A 78 5.95 -9.11 0.12
C LEU A 78 7.43 -9.25 0.50
N VAL A 79 7.81 -8.74 1.67
CA VAL A 79 9.14 -8.93 2.26
C VAL A 79 9.00 -9.92 3.41
N LEU A 80 9.76 -11.02 3.36
CA LEU A 80 9.80 -12.06 4.39
C LEU A 80 11.25 -12.24 4.86
N GLY A 81 11.53 -11.88 6.11
CA GLY A 81 12.88 -12.02 6.66
C GLY A 81 13.97 -11.33 5.82
N GLY A 82 13.62 -10.26 5.11
CA GLY A 82 14.49 -9.52 4.22
C GLY A 82 14.52 -9.99 2.77
N GLU A 83 13.87 -11.09 2.42
CA GLU A 83 13.71 -11.54 1.02
C GLU A 83 12.47 -10.89 0.39
N GLU A 84 12.63 -10.38 -0.84
CA GLU A 84 11.60 -9.69 -1.59
C GLU A 84 10.89 -10.63 -2.57
N HIS A 85 9.56 -10.61 -2.54
CA HIS A 85 8.71 -11.35 -3.45
C HIS A 85 7.79 -10.35 -4.16
N TRP A 86 8.13 -10.03 -5.40
CA TRP A 86 7.38 -9.08 -6.23
C TRP A 86 6.16 -9.73 -6.83
N LEU A 87 4.99 -9.13 -6.63
CA LEU A 87 3.68 -9.61 -7.07
C LEU A 87 3.11 -8.72 -8.20
N THR A 88 3.99 -8.21 -9.03
CA THR A 88 3.72 -7.19 -10.04
C THR A 88 3.66 -7.73 -11.47
N GLY A 89 3.50 -9.04 -11.61
CA GLY A 89 3.40 -9.71 -12.91
C GLY A 89 4.68 -9.53 -13.73
N ASP A 90 4.52 -9.06 -14.97
CA ASP A 90 5.62 -8.87 -15.90
C ASP A 90 6.49 -7.65 -15.60
N LEU A 91 5.99 -6.71 -14.79
CA LEU A 91 6.76 -5.55 -14.34
C LEU A 91 7.63 -5.95 -13.15
N GLN A 92 8.94 -5.88 -13.34
CA GLN A 92 9.92 -6.18 -12.31
C GLN A 92 10.86 -4.98 -12.11
N PRO A 93 11.34 -4.73 -10.87
CA PRO A 93 12.32 -3.68 -10.65
C PRO A 93 13.65 -4.04 -11.33
N GLY A 94 14.33 -3.03 -11.86
CA GLY A 94 15.61 -3.14 -12.54
C GLY A 94 16.44 -1.89 -12.32
N GLU A 95 16.98 -1.31 -13.40
CA GLU A 95 17.62 0.01 -13.34
C GLU A 95 16.62 1.10 -12.95
N LEU A 96 15.35 0.92 -13.34
CA LEU A 96 14.22 1.75 -12.94
C LEU A 96 13.32 0.99 -11.97
N THR A 97 12.75 1.69 -11.01
CA THR A 97 11.64 1.19 -10.20
C THR A 97 10.43 0.92 -11.08
N ILE A 98 9.48 0.12 -10.62
CA ILE A 98 8.25 -0.14 -11.37
C ILE A 98 7.45 1.17 -11.55
N ALA A 99 7.42 2.04 -10.53
CA ALA A 99 6.76 3.34 -10.65
C ALA A 99 7.40 4.21 -11.76
N GLU A 100 8.73 4.22 -11.88
CA GLU A 100 9.42 4.93 -12.96
C GLU A 100 9.16 4.29 -14.34
N GLN A 101 9.05 2.96 -14.42
CA GLN A 101 8.65 2.29 -15.66
C GLN A 101 7.23 2.66 -16.06
N ILE A 102 6.29 2.71 -15.12
CA ILE A 102 4.89 3.15 -15.36
C ILE A 102 4.88 4.63 -15.78
N GLU A 103 5.65 5.49 -15.13
CA GLU A 103 5.77 6.91 -15.53
C GLU A 103 6.29 7.05 -16.96
N ALA A 104 7.34 6.31 -17.29
CA ALA A 104 7.95 6.31 -18.62
C ALA A 104 7.00 5.78 -19.71
N SER A 105 6.03 4.95 -19.37
CA SER A 105 4.99 4.48 -20.30
C SER A 105 4.03 5.58 -20.75
N GLY A 106 3.95 6.68 -19.98
CA GLY A 106 3.01 7.78 -20.23
C GLY A 106 1.60 7.55 -19.67
N ALA A 107 1.33 6.40 -19.03
CA ALA A 107 0.01 6.11 -18.47
C ALA A 107 -0.46 7.13 -17.42
N PRO A 108 0.37 7.56 -16.44
CA PRO A 108 -0.02 8.60 -15.49
C PRO A 108 -0.37 9.93 -16.16
N ALA A 109 0.42 10.37 -17.13
CA ALA A 109 0.17 11.61 -17.87
C ALA A 109 -1.14 11.54 -18.67
N LEU A 110 -1.43 10.39 -19.29
CA LEU A 110 -2.69 10.14 -19.98
C LEU A 110 -3.88 10.31 -19.02
N LEU A 111 -3.82 9.69 -17.83
CA LEU A 111 -4.89 9.77 -16.85
C LEU A 111 -5.11 11.19 -16.35
N LEU A 112 -4.04 11.90 -15.99
CA LEU A 112 -4.12 13.28 -15.49
C LEU A 112 -4.66 14.24 -16.55
N SER A 113 -4.29 14.05 -17.82
CA SER A 113 -4.81 14.86 -18.93
C SER A 113 -6.28 14.55 -19.23
N HIS A 114 -6.66 13.25 -19.27
CA HIS A 114 -8.02 12.83 -19.59
C HIS A 114 -9.03 13.24 -18.51
N TYR A 115 -8.61 13.18 -17.25
CA TYR A 115 -9.44 13.51 -16.09
C TYR A 115 -9.02 14.81 -15.42
N GLU A 116 -8.57 15.79 -16.21
CA GLU A 116 -8.16 17.11 -15.72
C GLU A 116 -9.22 17.72 -14.79
N GLY A 117 -8.82 18.20 -13.62
CA GLY A 117 -9.69 18.73 -12.58
C GLY A 117 -10.53 17.68 -11.82
N ARG A 118 -10.44 16.39 -12.16
CA ARG A 118 -11.15 15.29 -11.50
C ARG A 118 -10.20 14.27 -10.89
N LEU A 119 -8.96 14.20 -11.37
CA LEU A 119 -7.92 13.31 -10.87
C LEU A 119 -6.62 14.12 -10.72
N GLU A 120 -5.94 13.95 -9.60
CA GLU A 120 -4.65 14.57 -9.33
C GLU A 120 -3.76 13.64 -8.52
N TYR A 121 -2.45 13.88 -8.49
CA TYR A 121 -1.57 13.14 -7.58
C TYR A 121 -1.95 13.43 -6.12
N HIS A 122 -1.94 12.39 -5.30
CA HIS A 122 -2.20 12.53 -3.87
C HIS A 122 -0.93 13.01 -3.14
N GLU A 123 -0.76 14.33 -3.12
CA GLU A 123 0.35 14.99 -2.44
C GLU A 123 0.23 14.92 -0.89
N PRO A 124 1.33 14.72 -0.16
CA PRO A 124 2.69 14.38 -0.63
C PRO A 124 2.94 12.86 -0.74
N TRP A 125 1.89 12.05 -0.66
CA TRP A 125 1.98 10.61 -0.47
C TRP A 125 2.32 9.82 -1.74
N HIS A 126 2.15 10.44 -2.92
CA HIS A 126 2.51 9.81 -4.19
C HIS A 126 4.03 9.77 -4.44
N VAL A 127 4.83 10.67 -3.84
CA VAL A 127 6.28 10.74 -4.09
C VAL A 127 7.04 9.59 -3.47
N ARG A 128 8.13 9.16 -4.11
CA ARG A 128 9.04 8.09 -3.65
C ARG A 128 8.33 6.73 -3.48
N ARG A 129 7.35 6.46 -4.29
CA ARG A 129 6.77 5.12 -4.40
C ARG A 129 7.62 4.29 -5.34
N GLU A 130 7.71 2.98 -5.07
CA GLU A 130 8.54 2.07 -5.85
C GLU A 130 7.75 1.33 -6.93
N VAL A 131 6.43 1.21 -6.74
CA VAL A 131 5.59 0.39 -7.61
C VAL A 131 4.44 1.16 -8.22
N SER A 132 3.72 1.94 -7.44
CA SER A 132 2.44 2.50 -7.85
C SER A 132 2.44 4.02 -7.87
N HIS A 133 1.59 4.60 -8.70
CA HIS A 133 1.21 6.01 -8.61
C HIS A 133 -0.01 6.13 -7.71
N LEU A 134 -0.02 7.10 -6.81
CA LEU A 134 -1.13 7.35 -5.92
C LEU A 134 -1.86 8.62 -6.34
N PHE A 135 -3.11 8.45 -6.71
CA PHE A 135 -3.99 9.54 -7.11
C PHE A 135 -5.09 9.78 -6.06
N ARG A 136 -5.68 10.95 -6.11
CA ARG A 136 -6.95 11.25 -5.47
C ARG A 136 -7.88 11.90 -6.48
N GLY A 137 -9.16 11.63 -6.36
CA GLY A 137 -10.17 12.19 -7.25
C GLY A 137 -11.43 11.36 -7.30
N LEU A 138 -12.38 11.78 -8.13
CA LEU A 138 -13.65 11.11 -8.34
C LEU A 138 -13.74 10.66 -9.80
N VAL A 139 -13.22 9.46 -10.05
CA VAL A 139 -13.25 8.80 -11.36
C VAL A 139 -13.71 7.35 -11.17
N ASP A 140 -14.36 6.79 -12.17
CA ASP A 140 -14.75 5.38 -12.17
C ASP A 140 -13.56 4.51 -12.59
N ALA A 141 -13.14 3.60 -11.71
CA ALA A 141 -11.98 2.75 -11.95
C ALA A 141 -12.15 1.87 -13.21
N PHE A 142 -13.36 1.41 -13.50
CA PHE A 142 -13.62 0.60 -14.70
C PHE A 142 -13.54 1.44 -15.98
N GLU A 143 -13.91 2.74 -15.92
CA GLU A 143 -13.70 3.65 -17.07
C GLU A 143 -12.22 3.91 -17.29
N VAL A 144 -11.46 4.12 -16.22
CA VAL A 144 -10.01 4.28 -16.28
C VAL A 144 -9.34 3.05 -16.87
N ASP A 145 -9.71 1.84 -16.43
CA ASP A 145 -9.16 0.60 -16.97
C ASP A 145 -9.42 0.46 -18.47
N ARG A 146 -10.63 0.80 -18.93
CA ARG A 146 -10.94 0.81 -20.38
C ARG A 146 -10.12 1.82 -21.14
N LEU A 147 -9.88 3.00 -20.56
CA LEU A 147 -9.04 4.04 -21.17
C LEU A 147 -7.59 3.55 -21.30
N LEU A 148 -7.05 2.93 -20.24
CA LEU A 148 -5.70 2.36 -20.24
C LEU A 148 -5.54 1.29 -21.32
N VAL A 149 -6.47 0.34 -21.41
CA VAL A 149 -6.49 -0.69 -22.45
C VAL A 149 -6.55 -0.08 -23.85
N ALA A 150 -7.43 0.92 -24.07
CA ALA A 150 -7.56 1.58 -25.38
C ALA A 150 -6.29 2.31 -25.83
N HIS A 151 -5.36 2.60 -24.90
CA HIS A 151 -4.09 3.27 -25.19
C HIS A 151 -2.86 2.36 -25.04
N GLY A 152 -3.06 1.03 -24.99
CA GLY A 152 -1.96 0.06 -24.99
C GLY A 152 -1.34 -0.21 -23.61
N HIS A 153 -2.07 0.10 -22.52
CA HIS A 153 -1.63 -0.12 -21.15
C HIS A 153 -2.42 -1.27 -20.46
N GLU A 154 -2.61 -2.40 -21.16
CA GLU A 154 -3.44 -3.52 -20.70
C GLU A 154 -2.95 -4.16 -19.38
N GLY A 155 -1.66 -4.00 -19.05
CA GLY A 155 -1.05 -4.50 -17.81
C GLY A 155 -1.28 -3.61 -16.60
N LEU A 156 -1.84 -2.40 -16.79
CA LEU A 156 -2.06 -1.44 -15.71
C LEU A 156 -3.55 -1.36 -15.34
N ARG A 157 -3.80 -1.05 -14.07
CA ARG A 157 -5.15 -0.86 -13.53
C ARG A 157 -5.18 0.28 -12.54
N LEU A 158 -6.32 0.95 -12.45
CA LEU A 158 -6.62 1.83 -11.32
C LEU A 158 -7.39 1.03 -10.26
N VAL A 159 -6.88 1.03 -9.04
CA VAL A 159 -7.54 0.39 -7.90
C VAL A 159 -8.08 1.47 -6.98
N ASP A 160 -9.38 1.46 -6.73
CA ASP A 160 -10.01 2.26 -5.69
C ASP A 160 -9.81 1.55 -4.35
N ASN A 161 -9.17 2.24 -3.40
CA ASN A 161 -8.91 1.71 -2.05
C ASN A 161 -9.99 2.13 -1.03
N GLY A 162 -11.06 2.79 -1.46
CA GLY A 162 -12.20 3.13 -0.62
C GLY A 162 -11.95 4.25 0.41
N VAL A 163 -10.95 5.11 0.21
CA VAL A 163 -10.57 6.20 1.14
C VAL A 163 -10.83 7.55 0.49
#